data_da7eb29123e6c8793f95b8f8a9ffcd3d
#
_entry.id   da7eb29123e6c8793f95b8f8a9ffcd3d
#
_cell.length_a   1.000
_cell.length_b   1.000
_cell.length_c   1.000
_cell.angle_alpha   90.00
_cell.angle_beta   90.00
_cell.angle_gamma   90.00
#
_symmetry.space_group_name_H-M   'P 1'
#
loop_
_entity.id
_entity.type
_entity.pdbx_description
1 polymer ?
#
loop_
_entity_poly.entity_id
_entity_poly.type
_entity_poly.pdbx_seq_one_letter_code
_entity_poly.pdbx_strand_id
1 'polypeptide(L)'
;MIRAHGAHWPYLVTVLAVACSGQTALPNTPDFAALRSGVDSAANRLLTALRADASDSLLALMADDVVVMPPNETVLRGKAAVRAWYQQFLTQWRTSSLTVTDREVLIGGAWATEVAGFEWTLAPVAGGPPVIDRGSYIQVWHREPDGRWLFSREVWNSKSAPPKPGKQR
;
A
#
# COMPACT_ATOMS: atom_id res chain seq x y z
N MET A 1 -96.86 19.34 -9.09
CA MET A 1 -96.05 18.12 -9.31
C MET A 1 -94.99 18.48 -10.31
N ILE A 2 -93.77 18.77 -9.85
CA ILE A 2 -92.63 19.10 -10.70
C ILE A 2 -91.51 18.12 -10.30
N ARG A 3 -91.12 17.21 -11.23
CA ARG A 3 -90.05 16.27 -11.06
C ARG A 3 -88.70 16.96 -11.46
N ALA A 4 -87.76 17.04 -10.55
CA ALA A 4 -86.36 17.46 -10.83
C ALA A 4 -85.55 16.23 -11.28
N HIS A 5 -84.97 16.35 -12.49
CA HIS A 5 -84.03 15.36 -12.98
C HIS A 5 -82.58 15.80 -12.54
N GLY A 6 -81.96 15.04 -11.66
CA GLY A 6 -80.58 15.25 -11.30
C GLY A 6 -79.63 14.62 -12.35
N ALA A 7 -78.85 15.45 -12.98
CA ALA A 7 -77.75 14.99 -13.86
C ALA A 7 -76.50 14.64 -13.03
N HIS A 8 -76.14 13.39 -13.01
CA HIS A 8 -74.87 12.95 -12.45
C HIS A 8 -73.75 13.09 -13.50
N TRP A 9 -72.84 13.98 -13.24
CA TRP A 9 -71.61 14.13 -14.04
C TRP A 9 -70.49 13.31 -13.41
N PRO A 10 -69.87 12.34 -14.12
CA PRO A 10 -68.77 11.60 -13.58
C PRO A 10 -67.45 12.42 -13.67
N TYR A 11 -66.90 12.78 -12.56
CA TYR A 11 -65.54 13.38 -12.51
C TYR A 11 -64.49 12.30 -12.81
N LEU A 12 -63.92 12.42 -14.00
CA LEU A 12 -62.74 11.60 -14.37
C LEU A 12 -61.53 12.16 -13.62
N VAL A 13 -61.10 11.47 -12.56
CA VAL A 13 -59.85 11.80 -11.85
C VAL A 13 -58.71 11.17 -12.62
N THR A 14 -58.00 11.98 -13.42
CA THR A 14 -56.77 11.57 -14.08
C THR A 14 -55.64 11.62 -13.08
N VAL A 15 -55.24 10.47 -12.56
CA VAL A 15 -54.03 10.35 -11.72
C VAL A 15 -52.80 10.41 -12.63
N LEU A 16 -52.11 11.56 -12.66
CA LEU A 16 -50.77 11.67 -13.25
C LEU A 16 -49.78 10.95 -12.34
N ALA A 17 -49.36 9.76 -12.72
CA ALA A 17 -48.21 9.10 -12.11
C ALA A 17 -46.93 9.81 -12.58
N VAL A 18 -46.38 10.70 -11.76
CA VAL A 18 -45.04 11.26 -11.95
C VAL A 18 -44.04 10.16 -11.60
N ALA A 19 -43.52 9.47 -12.62
CA ALA A 19 -42.39 8.57 -12.46
C ALA A 19 -41.12 9.40 -12.20
N CYS A 20 -40.76 9.59 -10.93
CA CYS A 20 -39.45 10.07 -10.56
C CYS A 20 -38.40 8.97 -10.84
N SER A 21 -37.95 8.85 -12.09
CA SER A 21 -36.75 8.09 -12.47
C SER A 21 -35.51 9.01 -12.42
N GLY A 22 -35.23 9.56 -11.25
CA GLY A 22 -33.96 10.24 -10.94
C GLY A 22 -33.12 9.33 -10.07
N GLN A 23 -32.57 8.25 -10.65
CA GLN A 23 -31.41 7.61 -10.02
C GLN A 23 -30.21 8.56 -10.21
N THR A 24 -30.05 9.49 -9.28
CA THR A 24 -28.75 10.11 -9.06
C THR A 24 -27.79 8.97 -8.71
N ALA A 25 -26.95 8.58 -9.68
CA ALA A 25 -25.82 7.69 -9.40
C ALA A 25 -25.06 8.30 -8.22
N LEU A 26 -25.01 7.59 -7.11
CA LEU A 26 -24.16 7.96 -5.98
C LEU A 26 -22.75 8.13 -6.54
N PRO A 27 -22.00 9.18 -6.13
CA PRO A 27 -20.62 9.36 -6.55
C PRO A 27 -19.88 8.03 -6.27
N ASN A 28 -19.14 7.55 -7.27
CA ASN A 28 -18.43 6.27 -7.26
C ASN A 28 -17.84 6.00 -5.89
N THR A 29 -18.49 5.14 -5.11
CA THR A 29 -17.91 4.61 -3.88
C THR A 29 -16.65 3.88 -4.29
N PRO A 30 -15.46 4.20 -3.75
CA PRO A 30 -14.24 3.51 -4.10
C PRO A 30 -14.42 2.00 -3.93
N ASP A 31 -14.04 1.23 -4.93
CA ASP A 31 -13.99 -0.23 -4.79
C ASP A 31 -12.80 -0.57 -3.87
N PHE A 32 -13.06 -0.65 -2.57
CA PHE A 32 -12.07 -0.96 -1.56
C PHE A 32 -11.42 -2.33 -1.76
N ALA A 33 -12.13 -3.29 -2.36
CA ALA A 33 -11.57 -4.60 -2.68
C ALA A 33 -10.52 -4.50 -3.79
N ALA A 34 -10.80 -3.72 -4.84
CA ALA A 34 -9.84 -3.46 -5.92
C ALA A 34 -8.63 -2.65 -5.42
N LEU A 35 -8.85 -1.63 -4.57
CA LEU A 35 -7.77 -0.87 -3.96
C LEU A 35 -6.88 -1.77 -3.10
N ARG A 36 -7.46 -2.62 -2.27
CA ARG A 36 -6.75 -3.59 -1.43
C ARG A 36 -5.93 -4.56 -2.26
N SER A 37 -6.51 -5.15 -3.30
CA SER A 37 -5.81 -6.05 -4.23
C SER A 37 -4.62 -5.36 -4.91
N GLY A 38 -4.75 -4.07 -5.25
CA GLY A 38 -3.67 -3.26 -5.82
C GLY A 38 -2.50 -3.09 -4.86
N VAL A 39 -2.75 -2.75 -3.61
CA VAL A 39 -1.72 -2.64 -2.56
C VAL A 39 -1.05 -3.98 -2.31
N ASP A 40 -1.85 -5.06 -2.18
CA ASP A 40 -1.32 -6.41 -1.94
C ASP A 40 -0.40 -6.86 -3.09
N SER A 41 -0.77 -6.56 -4.32
CA SER A 41 0.06 -6.85 -5.50
C SER A 41 1.37 -6.05 -5.50
N ALA A 42 1.33 -4.77 -5.13
CA ALA A 42 2.53 -3.92 -5.05
C ALA A 42 3.47 -4.40 -3.93
N ALA A 43 2.93 -4.70 -2.74
CA ALA A 43 3.68 -5.22 -1.60
C ALA A 43 4.34 -6.57 -1.91
N ASN A 44 3.63 -7.48 -2.58
CA ASN A 44 4.20 -8.77 -3.00
C ASN A 44 5.36 -8.60 -4.00
N ARG A 45 5.27 -7.64 -4.93
CA ARG A 45 6.38 -7.32 -5.84
C ARG A 45 7.58 -6.75 -5.10
N LEU A 46 7.35 -5.84 -4.14
CA LEU A 46 8.40 -5.29 -3.29
C LEU A 46 9.13 -6.40 -2.53
N LEU A 47 8.37 -7.28 -1.89
CA LEU A 47 8.91 -8.41 -1.13
C LEU A 47 9.70 -9.39 -2.03
N THR A 48 9.22 -9.63 -3.25
CA THR A 48 9.93 -10.44 -4.25
C THR A 48 11.26 -9.79 -4.65
N ALA A 49 11.27 -8.47 -4.88
CA ALA A 49 12.49 -7.73 -5.23
C ALA A 49 13.53 -7.76 -4.07
N LEU A 50 13.07 -7.60 -2.82
CA LEU A 50 13.91 -7.70 -1.63
C LEU A 50 14.52 -9.10 -1.47
N ARG A 51 13.73 -10.15 -1.64
CA ARG A 51 14.19 -11.56 -1.55
C ARG A 51 15.20 -11.91 -2.64
N ALA A 52 15.10 -11.27 -3.79
CA ALA A 52 16.00 -11.48 -4.92
C ALA A 52 17.21 -10.54 -4.92
N ASP A 53 17.36 -9.67 -3.92
CA ASP A 53 18.37 -8.59 -3.87
C ASP A 53 18.38 -7.72 -5.16
N ALA A 54 17.20 -7.57 -5.80
CA ALA A 54 17.04 -6.94 -7.11
C ALA A 54 16.86 -5.41 -6.98
N SER A 55 17.94 -4.66 -6.84
CA SER A 55 17.96 -3.20 -6.60
C SER A 55 17.10 -2.41 -7.58
N ASP A 56 17.20 -2.69 -8.89
CA ASP A 56 16.44 -1.93 -9.90
C ASP A 56 14.94 -2.21 -9.83
N SER A 57 14.56 -3.47 -9.60
CA SER A 57 13.16 -3.86 -9.41
C SER A 57 12.59 -3.23 -8.13
N LEU A 58 13.38 -3.19 -7.05
CA LEU A 58 13.01 -2.54 -5.80
C LEU A 58 12.73 -1.05 -6.01
N LEU A 59 13.65 -0.33 -6.66
CA LEU A 59 13.55 1.10 -6.90
C LEU A 59 12.44 1.48 -7.89
N ALA A 60 12.09 0.58 -8.82
CA ALA A 60 10.97 0.80 -9.74
C ALA A 60 9.61 0.82 -9.04
N LEU A 61 9.51 0.21 -7.85
CA LEU A 61 8.29 0.19 -7.03
C LEU A 61 8.19 1.38 -6.06
N MET A 62 9.20 2.26 -6.00
CA MET A 62 9.23 3.41 -5.10
C MET A 62 8.77 4.69 -5.80
N ALA A 63 8.18 5.60 -5.03
CA ALA A 63 7.93 6.97 -5.46
C ALA A 63 9.27 7.73 -5.59
N ASP A 64 9.34 8.74 -6.46
CA ASP A 64 10.59 9.50 -6.67
C ASP A 64 11.04 10.24 -5.41
N ASP A 65 10.08 10.72 -4.61
CA ASP A 65 10.27 11.40 -3.33
C ASP A 65 10.25 10.46 -2.12
N VAL A 66 10.50 9.18 -2.32
CA VAL A 66 10.49 8.16 -1.26
C VAL A 66 11.33 8.59 -0.04
N VAL A 67 10.82 8.30 1.15
CA VAL A 67 11.56 8.50 2.41
C VAL A 67 11.62 7.19 3.18
N VAL A 68 12.83 6.77 3.48
CA VAL A 68 13.10 5.54 4.22
C VAL A 68 13.89 5.88 5.48
N MET A 69 13.47 5.35 6.61
CA MET A 69 14.06 5.58 7.93
C MET A 69 14.57 4.26 8.51
N PRO A 70 15.80 3.86 8.14
CA PRO A 70 16.41 2.65 8.69
C PRO A 70 16.73 2.81 10.19
N PRO A 71 16.72 1.73 10.98
CA PRO A 71 17.06 1.80 12.40
C PRO A 71 18.55 2.21 12.57
N ASN A 72 18.78 3.18 13.47
CA ASN A 72 20.13 3.70 13.77
C ASN A 72 20.90 4.32 12.60
N GLU A 73 20.21 4.70 11.53
CA GLU A 73 20.78 5.33 10.34
C GLU A 73 20.18 6.72 10.12
N THR A 74 20.78 7.49 9.22
CA THR A 74 20.21 8.75 8.77
C THR A 74 19.02 8.50 7.84
N VAL A 75 18.04 9.42 7.85
CA VAL A 75 16.88 9.35 6.95
C VAL A 75 17.34 9.44 5.50
N LEU A 76 16.92 8.47 4.68
CA LEU A 76 17.16 8.43 3.25
C LEU A 76 16.03 9.15 2.53
N ARG A 77 16.37 10.08 1.63
CA ARG A 77 15.38 10.86 0.87
C ARG A 77 15.63 10.73 -0.63
N GLY A 78 14.60 10.27 -1.34
CA GLY A 78 14.61 10.03 -2.78
C GLY A 78 15.30 8.72 -3.19
N LYS A 79 14.97 8.25 -4.37
CA LYS A 79 15.47 6.97 -4.93
C LYS A 79 17.00 6.89 -4.98
N ALA A 80 17.69 8.00 -5.23
CA ALA A 80 19.16 7.99 -5.31
C ALA A 80 19.80 7.63 -3.97
N ALA A 81 19.31 8.21 -2.86
CA ALA A 81 19.81 7.88 -1.52
C ALA A 81 19.50 6.43 -1.13
N VAL A 82 18.28 5.95 -1.43
CA VAL A 82 17.90 4.55 -1.18
C VAL A 82 18.75 3.60 -2.02
N ARG A 83 19.00 3.92 -3.30
CA ARG A 83 19.87 3.12 -4.18
C ARG A 83 21.28 2.98 -3.58
N ALA A 84 21.90 4.10 -3.19
CA ALA A 84 23.24 4.11 -2.65
C ALA A 84 23.33 3.28 -1.35
N TRP A 85 22.35 3.43 -0.47
CA TRP A 85 22.27 2.67 0.78
C TRP A 85 22.09 1.17 0.52
N TYR A 86 21.18 0.80 -0.38
CA TYR A 86 20.91 -0.61 -0.68
C TYR A 86 22.08 -1.28 -1.40
N GLN A 87 22.76 -0.56 -2.30
CA GLN A 87 23.99 -1.06 -2.92
C GLN A 87 25.08 -1.31 -1.87
N GLN A 88 25.27 -0.38 -0.92
CA GLN A 88 26.20 -0.59 0.19
C GLN A 88 25.79 -1.78 1.07
N PHE A 89 24.53 -1.93 1.38
CA PHE A 89 23.99 -3.10 2.08
C PHE A 89 24.37 -4.41 1.36
N LEU A 90 24.18 -4.47 0.04
CA LEU A 90 24.49 -5.65 -0.77
C LEU A 90 26.01 -5.96 -0.89
N THR A 91 26.91 -5.05 -0.54
CA THR A 91 28.35 -5.40 -0.43
C THR A 91 28.65 -6.32 0.74
N GLN A 92 27.76 -6.36 1.73
CA GLN A 92 27.98 -7.07 2.99
C GLN A 92 27.02 -8.22 3.22
N TRP A 93 25.78 -8.10 2.72
CA TRP A 93 24.70 -9.01 3.01
C TRP A 93 23.99 -9.51 1.77
N ARG A 94 23.46 -10.73 1.85
CA ARG A 94 22.50 -11.29 0.89
C ARG A 94 21.27 -11.77 1.64
N THR A 95 20.13 -11.58 1.05
CA THR A 95 18.86 -12.10 1.58
C THR A 95 18.82 -13.62 1.42
N SER A 96 18.82 -14.35 2.51
CA SER A 96 18.56 -15.80 2.50
C SER A 96 17.08 -16.11 2.60
N SER A 97 16.36 -15.37 3.45
CA SER A 97 14.90 -15.43 3.55
C SER A 97 14.34 -14.13 4.12
N LEU A 98 13.13 -13.80 3.77
CA LEU A 98 12.38 -12.69 4.33
C LEU A 98 10.90 -13.09 4.44
N THR A 99 10.39 -13.09 5.65
CA THR A 99 9.00 -13.42 5.98
C THR A 99 8.32 -12.21 6.60
N VAL A 100 7.09 -11.93 6.18
CA VAL A 100 6.24 -10.89 6.76
C VAL A 100 5.14 -11.57 7.57
N THR A 101 4.89 -11.08 8.78
CA THR A 101 3.89 -11.60 9.72
C THR A 101 2.93 -10.51 10.17
N ASP A 102 1.76 -10.90 10.60
CA ASP A 102 0.76 -10.01 11.23
C ASP A 102 0.46 -8.74 10.42
N ARG A 103 0.34 -8.91 9.10
CA ARG A 103 0.18 -7.83 8.15
C ARG A 103 -1.22 -7.22 8.19
N GLU A 104 -1.30 -5.94 8.50
CA GLU A 104 -2.51 -5.12 8.46
C GLU A 104 -2.36 -4.01 7.42
N VAL A 105 -3.43 -3.74 6.65
CA VAL A 105 -3.46 -2.66 5.65
C VAL A 105 -4.71 -1.82 5.83
N LEU A 106 -4.52 -0.52 6.02
CA LEU A 106 -5.55 0.50 6.08
C LEU A 106 -5.53 1.33 4.80
N ILE A 107 -6.68 1.52 4.17
CA ILE A 107 -6.80 2.25 2.88
C ILE A 107 -7.62 3.51 3.09
N GLY A 108 -7.06 4.64 2.66
CA GLY A 108 -7.71 5.95 2.65
C GLY A 108 -7.56 6.63 1.29
N GLY A 109 -8.47 6.32 0.35
CA GLY A 109 -8.45 6.90 -1.00
C GLY A 109 -7.21 6.50 -1.81
N ALA A 110 -6.37 7.49 -2.16
CA ALA A 110 -5.12 7.27 -2.90
C ALA A 110 -3.94 6.84 -2.00
N TRP A 111 -4.16 6.70 -0.70
CA TRP A 111 -3.13 6.31 0.26
C TRP A 111 -3.50 5.01 0.96
N ALA A 112 -2.48 4.23 1.28
CA ALA A 112 -2.62 3.09 2.16
C ALA A 112 -1.45 3.02 3.14
N THR A 113 -1.73 2.56 4.35
CA THR A 113 -0.73 2.29 5.38
C THR A 113 -0.70 0.80 5.65
N GLU A 114 0.48 0.24 5.63
CA GLU A 114 0.74 -1.16 5.97
C GLU A 114 1.56 -1.23 7.25
N VAL A 115 1.13 -2.05 8.20
CA VAL A 115 1.85 -2.36 9.44
C VAL A 115 2.05 -3.87 9.48
N ALA A 116 3.28 -4.31 9.76
CA ALA A 116 3.57 -5.73 9.87
C ALA A 116 4.82 -6.01 10.72
N GLY A 117 4.96 -7.26 11.13
CA GLY A 117 6.21 -7.82 11.60
C GLY A 117 7.03 -8.41 10.48
N PHE A 118 8.33 -8.59 10.71
CA PHE A 118 9.21 -9.29 9.78
C PHE A 118 10.23 -10.16 10.50
N GLU A 119 10.68 -11.19 9.79
CA GLU A 119 11.89 -11.95 10.06
C GLU A 119 12.73 -11.99 8.80
N TRP A 120 13.94 -11.43 8.86
CA TRP A 120 14.87 -11.35 7.76
C TRP A 120 16.17 -12.10 8.09
N THR A 121 16.45 -13.16 7.34
CA THR A 121 17.71 -13.90 7.46
C THR A 121 18.69 -13.41 6.41
N LEU A 122 19.81 -12.92 6.87
CA LEU A 122 20.88 -12.31 6.07
C LEU A 122 22.13 -13.16 6.12
N ALA A 123 22.65 -13.55 4.96
CA ALA A 123 23.94 -14.22 4.84
C ALA A 123 25.06 -13.18 4.63
N PRO A 124 26.14 -13.20 5.44
CA PRO A 124 27.28 -12.33 5.19
C PRO A 124 28.01 -12.71 3.89
N VAL A 125 28.31 -11.71 3.04
CA VAL A 125 29.09 -11.93 1.80
C VAL A 125 30.49 -12.44 2.09
N ALA A 126 31.08 -12.02 3.21
CA ALA A 126 32.42 -12.49 3.66
C ALA A 126 32.40 -13.91 4.21
N GLY A 127 31.24 -14.58 4.24
CA GLY A 127 31.07 -15.89 4.87
C GLY A 127 30.83 -15.79 6.37
N GLY A 128 30.48 -16.91 6.98
CA GLY A 128 30.14 -17.03 8.40
C GLY A 128 28.64 -17.35 8.62
N PRO A 129 28.17 -17.41 9.87
CA PRO A 129 26.81 -17.74 10.19
C PRO A 129 25.85 -16.62 9.74
N PRO A 130 24.64 -16.96 9.28
CA PRO A 130 23.62 -15.96 8.95
C PRO A 130 23.16 -15.21 10.20
N VAL A 131 22.74 -13.97 10.00
CA VAL A 131 22.13 -13.11 11.02
C VAL A 131 20.62 -13.09 10.78
N ILE A 132 19.84 -13.25 11.85
CA ILE A 132 18.38 -13.13 11.79
C ILE A 132 18.01 -11.80 12.43
N ASP A 133 17.44 -10.92 11.63
CA ASP A 133 16.84 -9.67 12.09
C ASP A 133 15.32 -9.83 12.20
N ARG A 134 14.76 -9.34 13.31
CA ARG A 134 13.31 -9.33 13.57
C ARG A 134 12.90 -7.94 14.01
N GLY A 135 11.76 -7.53 13.53
CA GLY A 135 11.23 -6.23 13.87
C GLY A 135 9.80 -6.04 13.38
N SER A 136 9.41 -4.77 13.33
CA SER A 136 8.14 -4.35 12.76
C SER A 136 8.37 -3.12 11.90
N TYR A 137 7.51 -2.91 10.93
CA TYR A 137 7.58 -1.76 10.05
C TYR A 137 6.21 -1.10 9.87
N ILE A 138 6.26 0.17 9.47
CA ILE A 138 5.14 0.90 8.89
C ILE A 138 5.58 1.34 7.52
N GLN A 139 4.80 0.96 6.50
CA GLN A 139 4.96 1.40 5.12
C GLN A 139 3.76 2.21 4.68
N VAL A 140 4.00 3.26 3.88
CA VAL A 140 2.97 4.08 3.26
C VAL A 140 3.05 3.92 1.75
N TRP A 141 1.93 3.60 1.15
CA TRP A 141 1.73 3.42 -0.28
C TRP A 141 0.93 4.60 -0.84
N HIS A 142 1.31 5.08 -2.00
CA HIS A 142 0.58 6.11 -2.75
C HIS A 142 0.13 5.55 -4.09
N ARG A 143 -1.14 5.78 -4.43
CA ARG A 143 -1.69 5.40 -5.72
C ARG A 143 -1.52 6.52 -6.71
N GLU A 144 -0.78 6.26 -7.77
CA GLU A 144 -0.56 7.18 -8.87
C GLU A 144 -1.82 7.36 -9.74
N PRO A 145 -1.92 8.44 -10.55
CA PRO A 145 -3.05 8.66 -11.44
C PRO A 145 -3.27 7.53 -12.46
N ASP A 146 -2.23 6.78 -12.83
CA ASP A 146 -2.29 5.61 -13.70
C ASP A 146 -2.76 4.33 -12.98
N GLY A 147 -3.06 4.43 -11.69
CA GLY A 147 -3.56 3.34 -10.85
C GLY A 147 -2.50 2.48 -10.18
N ARG A 148 -1.21 2.69 -10.47
CA ARG A 148 -0.11 1.97 -9.79
C ARG A 148 0.02 2.41 -8.34
N TRP A 149 0.27 1.46 -7.45
CA TRP A 149 0.65 1.74 -6.09
C TRP A 149 2.18 1.77 -5.98
N LEU A 150 2.72 2.89 -5.49
CA LEU A 150 4.15 3.07 -5.24
C LEU A 150 4.43 3.19 -3.75
N PHE A 151 5.50 2.57 -3.33
CA PHE A 151 6.07 2.68 -2.00
C PHE A 151 6.59 4.09 -1.77
N SER A 152 6.08 4.78 -0.76
CA SER A 152 6.33 6.21 -0.54
C SER A 152 7.12 6.48 0.74
N ARG A 153 6.79 5.83 1.84
CA ARG A 153 7.43 6.05 3.15
C ARG A 153 7.61 4.74 3.88
N GLU A 154 8.70 4.64 4.65
CA GLU A 154 8.93 3.51 5.54
C GLU A 154 9.70 3.93 6.78
N VAL A 155 9.33 3.34 7.90
CA VAL A 155 10.11 3.25 9.11
C VAL A 155 10.03 1.84 9.63
N TRP A 156 11.16 1.31 10.08
CA TRP A 156 11.14 0.03 10.80
C TRP A 156 12.04 0.08 12.03
N ASN A 157 11.74 -0.80 12.97
CA ASN A 157 12.64 -1.11 14.07
C ASN A 157 13.31 -2.47 13.83
N SER A 158 14.38 -2.72 14.52
CA SER A 158 15.10 -3.99 14.51
C SER A 158 15.39 -4.40 15.94
N LYS A 159 15.11 -5.65 16.28
CA LYS A 159 15.48 -6.24 17.58
C LYS A 159 16.91 -6.75 17.59
N SER A 160 17.48 -7.01 16.42
CA SER A 160 18.80 -7.59 16.21
C SER A 160 19.39 -7.01 14.93
N ALA A 161 19.50 -5.66 14.86
CA ALA A 161 20.09 -5.03 13.68
C ALA A 161 21.44 -5.65 13.34
N PRO A 162 21.70 -5.97 12.05
CA PRO A 162 23.03 -6.36 11.62
C PRO A 162 24.04 -5.33 12.11
N PRO A 163 25.25 -5.72 12.50
CA PRO A 163 26.28 -4.77 12.89
C PRO A 163 26.48 -3.76 11.76
N LYS A 164 26.56 -2.46 12.13
CA LYS A 164 26.76 -1.39 11.14
C LYS A 164 27.94 -1.70 10.22
N PRO A 165 27.82 -1.38 8.92
CA PRO A 165 28.98 -1.46 8.02
C PRO A 165 30.16 -0.68 8.56
N GLY A 166 31.24 -1.39 8.92
CA GLY A 166 32.58 -0.82 9.08
C GLY A 166 32.82 0.24 10.14
N LYS A 167 33.31 -0.20 11.31
CA LYS A 167 34.61 0.24 11.78
C LYS A 167 35.45 -1.02 11.85
N GLN A 168 36.18 -1.32 10.78
CA GLN A 168 37.37 -2.16 10.90
C GLN A 168 38.30 -1.45 11.88
N ARG A 169 38.61 -2.11 12.99
CA ARG A 169 39.68 -1.72 13.91
C ARG A 169 41.02 -2.02 13.27
#